data_c32c4be0cb79c7d2cfe68995aaf7103d
#
_entry.id   c32c4be0cb79c7d2cfe68995aaf7103d
#
_cell.length_a   1.000
_cell.length_b   1.000
_cell.length_c   1.000
_cell.angle_alpha   90.00
_cell.angle_beta   90.00
_cell.angle_gamma   90.00
#
_symmetry.space_group_name_H-M   'P 1'
#
loop_
_entity.id
_entity.type
_entity.pdbx_description
1 polymer ?
#
loop_
_entity_poly.entity_id
_entity_poly.type
_entity_poly.pdbx_seq_one_letter_code
_entity_poly.pdbx_strand_id
1 'polypeptide(L)'
;MANIAPKLIYSSKGVIVFEYIKSVTYNSELVIKNLDKIIKIIKNIHIEIPKFIIGDPPLFWVFHVVRHYSNFLKENNSPYIKKLDELIIKSDQLNKIASPYEIVFCHNDFLPANFIENENKVWVVDWEYAGFNTPLFDLGGLASNNEFSNDQEIYLLENYFDEKISDE
;
A
#
# COMPACT_ATOMS: atom_id res chain seq x y z
N MET A 1 -3.75 -20.75 -2.33
CA MET A 1 -4.45 -19.48 -1.99
C MET A 1 -3.60 -18.72 -0.98
N ALA A 2 -3.37 -17.45 -1.20
CA ALA A 2 -2.54 -16.63 -0.30
C ALA A 2 -3.10 -16.49 1.14
N ASN A 3 -4.40 -16.74 1.31
CA ASN A 3 -5.11 -16.77 2.61
C ASN A 3 -4.91 -15.49 3.46
N ILE A 4 -4.89 -14.33 2.78
CA ILE A 4 -4.59 -13.01 3.36
C ILE A 4 -5.88 -12.20 3.56
N ALA A 5 -6.87 -12.37 2.68
CA ALA A 5 -8.18 -11.70 2.74
C ALA A 5 -9.28 -12.67 3.22
N PRO A 6 -10.39 -12.18 3.78
CA PRO A 6 -11.56 -12.99 4.07
C PRO A 6 -12.07 -13.72 2.81
N LYS A 7 -12.73 -14.84 2.99
CA LYS A 7 -13.24 -15.65 1.89
C LYS A 7 -14.31 -14.89 1.09
N LEU A 8 -14.17 -14.86 -0.23
CA LEU A 8 -15.21 -14.35 -1.12
C LEU A 8 -16.41 -15.30 -1.10
N ILE A 9 -17.59 -14.76 -0.77
CA ILE A 9 -18.87 -15.50 -0.73
C ILE A 9 -19.68 -15.25 -2.01
N TYR A 10 -19.71 -13.98 -2.48
CA TYR A 10 -20.46 -13.60 -3.66
C TYR A 10 -19.82 -12.40 -4.35
N SER A 11 -19.95 -12.35 -5.68
CA SER A 11 -19.53 -11.19 -6.46
C SER A 11 -20.46 -11.00 -7.66
N SER A 12 -20.82 -9.75 -7.92
CA SER A 12 -21.52 -9.29 -9.11
C SER A 12 -21.10 -7.88 -9.45
N LYS A 13 -21.60 -7.32 -10.57
CA LYS A 13 -21.23 -5.95 -10.96
C LYS A 13 -21.57 -4.94 -9.85
N GLY A 14 -20.53 -4.32 -9.27
CA GLY A 14 -20.67 -3.29 -8.23
C GLY A 14 -20.93 -3.83 -6.81
N VAL A 15 -20.92 -5.15 -6.61
CA VAL A 15 -21.13 -5.76 -5.28
C VAL A 15 -20.17 -6.92 -5.06
N ILE A 16 -19.44 -6.89 -3.96
CA ILE A 16 -18.59 -7.98 -3.48
C ILE A 16 -19.00 -8.28 -2.04
N VAL A 17 -19.19 -9.56 -1.70
CA VAL A 17 -19.55 -10.01 -0.36
C VAL A 17 -18.48 -10.98 0.14
N PHE A 18 -17.88 -10.64 1.25
CA PHE A 18 -16.89 -11.49 1.94
C PHE A 18 -17.50 -12.15 3.18
N GLU A 19 -16.87 -13.22 3.64
CA GLU A 19 -17.12 -13.81 4.93
C GLU A 19 -16.91 -12.77 6.02
N TYR A 20 -17.86 -12.68 6.96
CA TYR A 20 -17.71 -11.79 8.10
C TYR A 20 -16.74 -12.40 9.12
N ILE A 21 -15.70 -11.68 9.46
CA ILE A 21 -14.75 -12.04 10.50
C ILE A 21 -15.04 -11.20 11.75
N LYS A 22 -15.44 -11.87 12.85
CA LYS A 22 -15.54 -11.20 14.15
C LYS A 22 -14.13 -10.88 14.63
N SER A 23 -13.67 -9.66 14.45
CA SER A 23 -12.27 -9.27 14.59
C SER A 23 -12.10 -7.97 15.37
N VAL A 24 -10.85 -7.71 15.76
CA VAL A 24 -10.40 -6.40 16.22
C VAL A 24 -9.81 -5.67 15.00
N THR A 25 -10.29 -4.47 14.74
CA THR A 25 -9.70 -3.57 13.74
C THR A 25 -8.47 -2.89 14.31
N TYR A 26 -7.38 -2.82 13.55
CA TYR A 26 -6.15 -2.21 14.01
C TYR A 26 -6.25 -0.67 14.07
N ASN A 27 -5.47 -0.12 14.96
CA ASN A 27 -5.05 1.27 15.02
C ASN A 27 -3.51 1.32 14.88
N SER A 28 -2.92 2.51 14.81
CA SER A 28 -1.46 2.67 14.64
C SER A 28 -0.65 1.97 15.74
N GLU A 29 -1.12 1.96 17.00
CA GLU A 29 -0.45 1.25 18.10
C GLU A 29 -0.38 -0.26 17.85
N LEU A 30 -1.48 -0.86 17.36
CA LEU A 30 -1.53 -2.29 17.03
C LEU A 30 -0.69 -2.62 15.80
N VAL A 31 -0.63 -1.73 14.81
CA VAL A 31 0.26 -1.87 13.64
C VAL A 31 1.72 -1.90 14.10
N ILE A 32 2.14 -0.94 14.89
CA ILE A 32 3.53 -0.85 15.41
C ILE A 32 3.86 -2.08 16.28
N LYS A 33 2.96 -2.45 17.18
CA LYS A 33 3.14 -3.62 18.06
C LYS A 33 3.29 -4.93 17.29
N ASN A 34 2.65 -5.06 16.13
CA ASN A 34 2.64 -6.27 15.31
C ASN A 34 3.45 -6.10 14.01
N LEU A 35 4.40 -5.18 13.97
CA LEU A 35 5.11 -4.79 12.74
C LEU A 35 5.75 -6.00 12.05
N ASP A 36 6.39 -6.91 12.77
CA ASP A 36 6.97 -8.14 12.22
C ASP A 36 5.94 -9.02 11.47
N LYS A 37 4.74 -9.12 12.05
CA LYS A 37 3.65 -9.88 11.46
C LYS A 37 3.15 -9.20 10.18
N ILE A 38 3.05 -7.87 10.19
CA ILE A 38 2.62 -7.07 9.06
C ILE A 38 3.65 -7.12 7.94
N ILE A 39 4.94 -7.00 8.21
CA ILE A 39 6.02 -7.13 7.22
C ILE A 39 5.92 -8.47 6.49
N LYS A 40 5.71 -9.56 7.23
CA LYS A 40 5.54 -10.90 6.63
C LYS A 40 4.29 -10.97 5.73
N ILE A 41 3.20 -10.31 6.12
CA ILE A 41 1.99 -10.24 5.31
C ILE A 41 2.25 -9.44 4.02
N ILE A 42 2.92 -8.30 4.11
CA ILE A 42 3.28 -7.47 2.94
C ILE A 42 4.18 -8.26 1.98
N LYS A 43 5.24 -8.89 2.47
CA LYS A 43 6.09 -9.78 1.65
C LYS A 43 5.26 -10.87 0.95
N ASN A 44 4.33 -11.49 1.68
CA ASN A 44 3.46 -12.51 1.12
C ASN A 44 2.51 -11.95 0.05
N ILE A 45 1.96 -10.75 0.24
CA ILE A 45 1.15 -10.05 -0.77
C ILE A 45 1.97 -9.83 -2.04
N HIS A 46 3.15 -9.24 -1.91
CA HIS A 46 4.00 -8.88 -3.04
C HIS A 46 4.50 -10.08 -3.84
N ILE A 47 4.78 -11.21 -3.18
CA ILE A 47 5.39 -12.39 -3.79
C ILE A 47 4.35 -13.44 -4.22
N GLU A 48 3.33 -13.68 -3.39
CA GLU A 48 2.44 -14.82 -3.61
C GLU A 48 1.19 -14.44 -4.43
N ILE A 49 0.60 -13.27 -4.24
CA ILE A 49 -0.61 -12.89 -4.97
C ILE A 49 -0.40 -12.89 -6.49
N PRO A 50 0.70 -12.36 -7.06
CA PRO A 50 0.94 -12.38 -8.49
C PRO A 50 0.80 -13.76 -9.14
N LYS A 51 1.12 -14.82 -8.41
CA LYS A 51 1.05 -16.19 -8.91
C LYS A 51 -0.39 -16.69 -9.19
N PHE A 52 -1.39 -15.98 -8.67
CA PHE A 52 -2.80 -16.34 -8.78
C PHE A 52 -3.60 -15.36 -9.65
N ILE A 53 -2.98 -14.29 -10.13
CA ILE A 53 -3.65 -13.30 -10.97
C ILE A 53 -3.88 -13.89 -12.37
N ILE A 54 -5.09 -13.74 -12.88
CA ILE A 54 -5.50 -14.15 -14.22
C ILE A 54 -6.05 -12.91 -14.94
N GLY A 55 -5.56 -12.64 -16.15
CA GLY A 55 -5.95 -11.48 -16.95
C GLY A 55 -5.02 -10.28 -16.74
N ASP A 56 -5.53 -9.09 -17.04
CA ASP A 56 -4.77 -7.84 -17.01
C ASP A 56 -5.02 -7.10 -15.69
N PRO A 57 -4.14 -7.22 -14.70
CA PRO A 57 -4.31 -6.53 -13.43
C PRO A 57 -4.04 -5.03 -13.59
N PRO A 58 -4.66 -4.18 -12.76
CA PRO A 58 -4.40 -2.75 -12.80
C PRO A 58 -2.95 -2.42 -12.45
N LEU A 59 -2.40 -1.39 -13.11
CA LEU A 59 -1.17 -0.74 -12.72
C LEU A 59 -1.52 0.55 -11.97
N PHE A 60 -1.23 0.60 -10.68
CA PHE A 60 -1.38 1.82 -9.88
C PHE A 60 -0.04 2.56 -9.86
N TRP A 61 0.22 3.37 -10.90
CA TRP A 61 1.48 4.12 -10.98
C TRP A 61 1.31 5.51 -10.37
N VAL A 62 1.70 5.66 -9.11
CA VAL A 62 1.45 6.88 -8.31
C VAL A 62 1.84 8.18 -9.02
N PHE A 63 2.97 8.20 -9.73
CA PHE A 63 3.43 9.40 -10.44
C PHE A 63 2.53 9.78 -11.63
N HIS A 64 1.88 8.81 -12.27
CA HIS A 64 0.84 9.09 -13.28
C HIS A 64 -0.45 9.59 -12.62
N VAL A 65 -0.83 9.03 -11.48
CA VAL A 65 -2.02 9.45 -10.71
C VAL A 65 -1.85 10.88 -10.25
N VAL A 66 -0.68 11.25 -9.68
CA VAL A 66 -0.37 12.63 -9.27
C VAL A 66 -0.50 13.60 -10.46
N ARG A 67 0.07 13.26 -11.63
CA ARG A 67 -0.05 14.10 -12.83
C ARG A 67 -1.51 14.22 -13.30
N HIS A 68 -2.25 13.12 -13.31
CA HIS A 68 -3.67 13.13 -13.70
C HIS A 68 -4.49 14.04 -12.79
N TYR A 69 -4.39 13.89 -11.47
CA TYR A 69 -5.09 14.74 -10.52
C TYR A 69 -4.66 16.19 -10.59
N SER A 70 -3.38 16.46 -10.81
CA SER A 70 -2.88 17.83 -10.99
C SER A 70 -3.48 18.51 -12.22
N ASN A 71 -3.59 17.79 -13.34
CA ASN A 71 -4.24 18.32 -14.56
C ASN A 71 -5.74 18.55 -14.31
N PHE A 72 -6.43 17.60 -13.70
CA PHE A 72 -7.85 17.75 -13.34
C PHE A 72 -8.08 18.99 -12.46
N LEU A 73 -7.26 19.22 -11.44
CA LEU A 73 -7.36 20.38 -10.57
C LEU A 73 -7.10 21.70 -11.32
N LYS A 74 -6.15 21.73 -12.27
CA LYS A 74 -5.86 22.88 -13.12
C LYS A 74 -7.05 23.20 -14.05
N GLU A 75 -7.60 22.19 -14.71
CA GLU A 75 -8.75 22.34 -15.61
C GLU A 75 -10.02 22.83 -14.90
N ASN A 76 -10.19 22.47 -13.63
CA ASN A 76 -11.33 22.86 -12.81
C ASN A 76 -11.07 24.11 -11.93
N ASN A 77 -10.04 24.90 -12.22
CA ASN A 77 -9.71 26.13 -11.51
C ASN A 77 -9.66 25.99 -9.98
N SER A 78 -9.06 24.89 -9.49
CA SER A 78 -8.92 24.63 -8.07
C SER A 78 -8.17 25.75 -7.33
N PRO A 79 -8.56 26.14 -6.11
CA PRO A 79 -7.82 27.11 -5.30
C PRO A 79 -6.38 26.67 -4.97
N TYR A 80 -6.06 25.40 -5.14
CA TYR A 80 -4.74 24.82 -4.85
C TYR A 80 -3.74 24.88 -6.01
N ILE A 81 -4.12 25.41 -7.18
CA ILE A 81 -3.27 25.48 -8.39
C ILE A 81 -1.86 26.03 -8.09
N LYS A 82 -1.76 27.07 -7.24
CA LYS A 82 -0.47 27.68 -6.90
C LYS A 82 0.54 26.73 -6.23
N LYS A 83 0.05 25.68 -5.58
CA LYS A 83 0.89 24.65 -4.90
C LYS A 83 1.19 23.46 -5.80
N LEU A 84 0.45 23.27 -6.90
CA LEU A 84 0.58 22.08 -7.73
C LEU A 84 1.93 21.99 -8.43
N ASP A 85 2.48 23.10 -8.87
CA ASP A 85 3.76 23.08 -9.61
C ASP A 85 4.92 22.62 -8.71
N GLU A 86 4.96 23.06 -7.44
CA GLU A 86 5.95 22.59 -6.46
C GLU A 86 5.77 21.08 -6.18
N LEU A 87 4.54 20.63 -6.02
CA LEU A 87 4.23 19.23 -5.75
C LEU A 87 4.59 18.32 -6.95
N ILE A 88 4.36 18.79 -8.17
CA ILE A 88 4.75 18.08 -9.40
C ILE A 88 6.27 17.96 -9.50
N ILE A 89 7.00 19.05 -9.25
CA ILE A 89 8.48 19.04 -9.25
C ILE A 89 8.99 18.04 -8.21
N LYS A 90 8.45 18.06 -7.00
CA LYS A 90 8.82 17.10 -5.95
C LYS A 90 8.50 15.66 -6.33
N SER A 91 7.32 15.43 -6.91
CA SER A 91 6.91 14.12 -7.43
C SER A 91 7.87 13.60 -8.50
N ASP A 92 8.29 14.46 -9.44
CA ASP A 92 9.23 14.08 -10.50
C ASP A 92 10.65 13.82 -9.95
N GLN A 93 11.06 14.52 -8.89
CA GLN A 93 12.32 14.24 -8.19
C GLN A 93 12.28 12.86 -7.52
N LEU A 94 11.20 12.57 -6.79
CA LEU A 94 11.00 11.26 -6.15
C LEU A 94 10.96 10.12 -7.18
N ASN A 95 10.30 10.36 -8.32
CA ASN A 95 10.24 9.40 -9.42
C ASN A 95 11.63 9.04 -9.95
N LYS A 96 12.55 10.01 -10.04
CA LYS A 96 13.94 9.76 -10.47
C LYS A 96 14.76 9.01 -9.42
N ILE A 97 14.58 9.33 -8.13
CA ILE A 97 15.31 8.69 -7.03
C ILE A 97 14.87 7.23 -6.87
N ALA A 98 13.57 6.97 -6.98
CA ALA A 98 13.03 5.62 -6.83
C ALA A 98 13.34 4.68 -8.01
N SER A 99 13.93 5.18 -9.13
CA SER A 99 14.30 4.37 -10.30
C SER A 99 15.72 3.76 -10.14
N PRO A 100 15.97 2.50 -10.61
CA PRO A 100 15.07 1.59 -11.29
C PRO A 100 14.05 0.95 -10.35
N TYR A 101 12.86 0.66 -10.85
CA TYR A 101 11.78 0.12 -10.04
C TYR A 101 11.77 -1.41 -10.02
N GLU A 102 11.59 -1.96 -8.85
CA GLU A 102 10.99 -3.28 -8.71
C GLU A 102 9.46 -3.12 -8.77
N ILE A 103 8.79 -3.99 -9.49
CA ILE A 103 7.34 -3.98 -9.64
C ILE A 103 6.77 -5.22 -8.98
N VAL A 104 5.92 -5.03 -7.98
CA VAL A 104 5.23 -6.08 -7.24
C VAL A 104 3.73 -5.80 -7.21
N PHE A 105 2.92 -6.79 -6.81
CA PHE A 105 1.50 -6.57 -6.60
C PHE A 105 1.29 -5.95 -5.20
N CYS A 106 0.86 -4.71 -5.16
CA CYS A 106 0.67 -3.92 -3.96
C CYS A 106 -0.80 -3.84 -3.55
N HIS A 107 -1.04 -3.58 -2.28
CA HIS A 107 -2.35 -3.19 -1.76
C HIS A 107 -2.68 -1.74 -2.13
N ASN A 108 -1.67 -0.87 -2.11
CA ASN A 108 -1.71 0.57 -2.40
C ASN A 108 -2.49 1.43 -1.39
N ASP A 109 -3.00 0.84 -0.30
CA ASP A 109 -3.77 1.56 0.74
C ASP A 109 -3.63 0.91 2.13
N PHE A 110 -2.41 0.86 2.66
CA PHE A 110 -2.17 0.30 4.01
C PHE A 110 -2.52 1.31 5.13
N LEU A 111 -3.82 1.54 5.29
CA LEU A 111 -4.36 2.20 6.49
C LEU A 111 -4.40 1.21 7.67
N PRO A 112 -4.26 1.67 8.94
CA PRO A 112 -4.42 0.79 10.11
C PRO A 112 -5.74 0.01 10.08
N ALA A 113 -6.83 0.67 9.68
CA ALA A 113 -8.17 0.09 9.64
C ALA A 113 -8.33 -1.05 8.62
N ASN A 114 -7.40 -1.18 7.67
CA ASN A 114 -7.40 -2.25 6.67
C ASN A 114 -6.76 -3.55 7.18
N PHE A 115 -6.25 -3.55 8.42
CA PHE A 115 -5.82 -4.76 9.13
C PHE A 115 -6.84 -5.13 10.19
N ILE A 116 -7.36 -6.36 10.12
CA ILE A 116 -8.28 -6.91 11.11
C ILE A 116 -7.73 -8.23 11.65
N GLU A 117 -7.83 -8.45 12.97
CA GLU A 117 -7.27 -9.64 13.61
C GLU A 117 -8.34 -10.46 14.34
N ASN A 118 -8.28 -11.78 14.11
CA ASN A 118 -9.04 -12.78 14.87
C ASN A 118 -8.12 -13.96 15.16
N GLU A 119 -8.14 -14.46 16.40
CA GLU A 119 -7.41 -15.66 16.83
C GLU A 119 -5.94 -15.68 16.38
N ASN A 120 -5.24 -14.56 16.55
CA ASN A 120 -3.83 -14.35 16.14
C ASN A 120 -3.58 -14.36 14.63
N LYS A 121 -4.63 -14.41 13.79
CA LYS A 121 -4.51 -14.24 12.35
C LYS A 121 -4.92 -12.83 11.95
N VAL A 122 -4.04 -12.16 11.24
CA VAL A 122 -4.32 -10.85 10.62
C VAL A 122 -4.80 -11.07 9.19
N TRP A 123 -5.89 -10.38 8.86
CA TRP A 123 -6.46 -10.32 7.54
C TRP A 123 -6.28 -8.90 6.98
N VAL A 124 -6.13 -8.79 5.67
CA VAL A 124 -6.11 -7.52 4.97
C VAL A 124 -7.39 -7.38 4.19
N VAL A 125 -8.01 -6.21 4.30
CA VAL A 125 -9.29 -5.87 3.67
C VAL A 125 -9.14 -4.58 2.86
N ASP A 126 -10.17 -4.24 2.07
CA ASP A 126 -10.23 -3.03 1.25
C ASP A 126 -9.18 -2.97 0.13
N TRP A 127 -9.33 -3.88 -0.83
CA TRP A 127 -8.42 -4.07 -1.96
C TRP A 127 -8.77 -3.21 -3.19
N GLU A 128 -9.54 -2.13 -3.03
CA GLU A 128 -10.05 -1.37 -4.19
C GLU A 128 -8.93 -0.69 -5.02
N TYR A 129 -7.80 -0.34 -4.39
CA TYR A 129 -6.65 0.23 -5.06
C TYR A 129 -5.56 -0.79 -5.42
N ALA A 130 -5.81 -2.08 -5.13
CA ALA A 130 -4.79 -3.10 -5.35
C ALA A 130 -4.39 -3.21 -6.82
N GLY A 131 -3.09 -3.30 -7.06
CA GLY A 131 -2.53 -3.36 -8.40
C GLY A 131 -1.00 -3.36 -8.38
N PHE A 132 -0.39 -3.48 -9.54
CA PHE A 132 1.06 -3.44 -9.64
C PHE A 132 1.60 -2.03 -9.36
N ASN A 133 2.63 -1.96 -8.52
CA ASN A 133 3.33 -0.74 -8.14
C ASN A 133 4.74 -1.10 -7.62
N THR A 134 5.52 -0.09 -7.23
CA THR A 134 6.75 -0.31 -6.47
C THR A 134 6.43 -0.70 -5.02
N PRO A 135 7.17 -1.66 -4.40
CA PRO A 135 6.97 -2.01 -3.00
C PRO A 135 7.15 -0.81 -2.06
N LEU A 136 7.97 0.17 -2.44
CA LEU A 136 8.19 1.38 -1.65
C LEU A 136 6.92 2.20 -1.44
N PHE A 137 5.92 2.08 -2.33
CA PHE A 137 4.65 2.78 -2.15
C PHE A 137 3.83 2.19 -1.00
N ASP A 138 3.75 0.86 -0.92
CA ASP A 138 3.09 0.16 0.20
C ASP A 138 3.81 0.40 1.53
N LEU A 139 5.15 0.33 1.52
CA LEU A 139 5.96 0.54 2.74
C LEU A 139 5.87 1.99 3.22
N GLY A 140 5.99 2.96 2.31
CA GLY A 140 5.85 4.38 2.63
C GLY A 140 4.43 4.76 3.07
N GLY A 141 3.41 4.16 2.44
CA GLY A 141 2.01 4.30 2.85
C GLY A 141 1.76 3.78 4.25
N LEU A 142 2.28 2.58 4.58
CA LEU A 142 2.20 2.02 5.93
C LEU A 142 2.87 2.94 6.95
N ALA A 143 4.09 3.40 6.68
CA ALA A 143 4.84 4.25 7.60
C ALA A 143 4.15 5.60 7.83
N SER A 144 3.73 6.26 6.75
CA SER A 144 3.09 7.57 6.81
C SER A 144 1.72 7.52 7.49
N ASN A 145 0.89 6.51 7.18
CA ASN A 145 -0.46 6.38 7.75
C ASN A 145 -0.45 5.98 9.23
N ASN A 146 0.68 5.48 9.73
CA ASN A 146 0.84 5.06 11.12
C ASN A 146 1.83 5.94 11.91
N GLU A 147 2.28 7.05 11.32
CA GLU A 147 3.19 8.03 11.96
C GLU A 147 4.45 7.38 12.53
N PHE A 148 5.09 6.50 11.74
CA PHE A 148 6.28 5.80 12.18
C PHE A 148 7.42 6.77 12.52
N SER A 149 8.16 6.46 13.59
CA SER A 149 9.43 7.10 13.86
C SER A 149 10.49 6.65 12.86
N ASN A 150 11.57 7.42 12.74
CA ASN A 150 12.70 7.09 11.87
C ASN A 150 13.26 5.67 12.14
N ASP A 151 13.37 5.28 13.42
CA ASP A 151 13.81 3.93 13.78
C ASP A 151 12.84 2.83 13.31
N GLN A 152 11.54 3.11 13.32
CA GLN A 152 10.51 2.18 12.83
C GLN A 152 10.51 2.09 11.31
N GLU A 153 10.77 3.19 10.61
CA GLU A 153 10.93 3.19 9.15
C GLU A 153 12.17 2.40 8.72
N ILE A 154 13.31 2.62 9.37
CA ILE A 154 14.54 1.84 9.15
C ILE A 154 14.26 0.36 9.42
N TYR A 155 13.64 0.04 10.55
CA TYR A 155 13.28 -1.33 10.90
C TYR A 155 12.38 -2.00 9.84
N LEU A 156 11.35 -1.28 9.37
CA LEU A 156 10.45 -1.75 8.31
C LEU A 156 11.25 -2.10 7.04
N LEU A 157 12.08 -1.18 6.56
CA LEU A 157 12.84 -1.36 5.33
C LEU A 157 13.87 -2.50 5.45
N GLU A 158 14.68 -2.51 6.52
CA GLU A 158 15.67 -3.57 6.75
C GLU A 158 15.04 -4.97 6.80
N ASN A 159 13.90 -5.10 7.47
CA ASN A 159 13.21 -6.39 7.59
C ASN A 159 12.38 -6.74 6.35
N TYR A 160 12.00 -5.78 5.54
CA TYR A 160 11.34 -6.05 4.26
C TYR A 160 12.35 -6.51 3.20
N PHE A 161 13.49 -5.82 3.06
CA PHE A 161 14.50 -6.16 2.04
C PHE A 161 15.51 -7.21 2.51
N ASP A 162 15.50 -7.60 3.78
CA ASP A 162 16.48 -8.48 4.42
C ASP A 162 17.94 -7.94 4.30
N GLU A 163 18.07 -6.61 4.27
CA GLU A 163 19.34 -5.89 4.10
C GLU A 163 19.47 -4.79 5.15
N LYS A 164 20.70 -4.49 5.57
CA LYS A 164 20.97 -3.34 6.42
C LYS A 164 21.00 -2.06 5.59
N ILE A 165 20.29 -1.03 6.07
CA ILE A 165 20.36 0.28 5.45
C ILE A 165 21.68 0.93 5.84
N SER A 166 22.46 1.36 4.85
CA SER A 166 23.66 2.20 5.06
C SER A 166 23.27 3.67 4.99
N ASP A 167 23.98 4.49 5.77
CA ASP A 167 23.81 5.95 5.77
C ASP A 167 24.47 6.63 4.53
N GLU A 168 24.73 5.88 3.43
CA GLU A 168 25.34 6.39 2.19
C GLU A 168 24.31 6.87 1.17
#